data_0f6e6e7f51905a818330dbb0f8988077
#
_entry.id   0f6e6e7f51905a818330dbb0f8988077
#
_cell.length_a   1.000
_cell.length_b   1.000
_cell.length_c   1.000
_cell.angle_alpha   90.00
_cell.angle_beta   90.00
_cell.angle_gamma   90.00
#
_symmetry.space_group_name_H-M   'P 1'
#
loop_
_entity.id
_entity.type
_entity.pdbx_description
1 polymer ?
#
loop_
_entity_poly.entity_id
_entity_poly.type
_entity_poly.pdbx_seq_one_letter_code
_entity_poly.pdbx_strand_id
1 'polypeptide(L)'
;MRSLLLSSLALLPALALAQPDASSFPSCLAGLQKKAQAQGISADSYERFTSGLQADLSVLDLLDAQPEFTTPLWDYLAGLVDEQRVSDGKAMLAQHDKLLDQVAARYGVDKYTVVAVWGVESDYGRIFGKRPLLTSLSTLSCYGRRQSFFQGEFLATLKLLQAGDIRDAGITGSWAGAFGHTQFMPSTYARIAVDFDGDGRRDLVGSVPDALGSTANYLKKAGWRTGQPWGYEVKVPADFPASLAGRGKRQPLSAWVARGVKRADGQPLPGGDEKAAILLPTGAQGPAFLVYRNYDAIYSYNAAESYALAIALLSDRLRGGSGLVASWPTDDPGISRLERKQLQKALLARGYDIGEADGLIGTSTRKAIQAEQKRLGLT
;
A
#
# COMPACT_ATOMS: atom_id res chain seq x y z
N MET A 1 59.59 13.69 -34.58
CA MET A 1 59.49 12.79 -33.45
C MET A 1 58.15 13.09 -32.77
N ARG A 2 57.12 12.27 -33.00
CA ARG A 2 55.78 12.40 -32.38
C ARG A 2 55.66 11.28 -31.34
N SER A 3 55.61 11.66 -30.06
CA SER A 3 55.43 10.74 -28.96
C SER A 3 53.95 10.38 -28.83
N LEU A 4 53.63 9.10 -29.02
CA LEU A 4 52.32 8.52 -28.70
C LEU A 4 52.26 8.26 -27.22
N LEU A 5 51.38 8.96 -26.50
CA LEU A 5 50.96 8.64 -25.13
C LEU A 5 49.85 7.57 -25.21
N LEU A 6 50.16 6.35 -24.83
CA LEU A 6 49.19 5.29 -24.56
C LEU A 6 48.56 5.54 -23.18
N SER A 7 47.28 5.95 -23.22
CA SER A 7 46.44 5.99 -21.98
C SER A 7 45.93 4.57 -21.69
N SER A 8 46.45 3.93 -20.70
CA SER A 8 45.94 2.66 -20.16
C SER A 8 44.67 2.93 -19.36
N LEU A 9 43.51 2.54 -19.96
CA LEU A 9 42.20 2.52 -19.28
C LEU A 9 42.23 1.36 -18.28
N ALA A 10 42.34 1.66 -17.00
CA ALA A 10 42.16 0.66 -15.92
C ALA A 10 40.69 0.33 -15.81
N LEU A 11 40.26 -0.88 -16.27
CA LEU A 11 38.96 -1.45 -15.94
C LEU A 11 38.95 -1.77 -14.44
N LEU A 12 38.22 -0.97 -13.67
CA LEU A 12 37.85 -1.32 -12.31
C LEU A 12 36.83 -2.48 -12.39
N PRO A 13 37.06 -3.61 -11.70
CA PRO A 13 36.08 -4.67 -11.64
C PRO A 13 34.83 -4.15 -10.91
N ALA A 14 33.67 -4.24 -11.54
CA ALA A 14 32.40 -4.07 -10.87
C ALA A 14 32.31 -5.11 -9.77
N LEU A 15 32.33 -4.67 -8.52
CA LEU A 15 32.01 -5.50 -7.37
C LEU A 15 30.55 -5.95 -7.52
N ALA A 16 30.35 -7.14 -8.06
CA ALA A 16 29.09 -7.84 -7.95
C ALA A 16 28.83 -8.01 -6.45
N LEU A 17 27.84 -7.34 -5.90
CA LEU A 17 27.34 -7.59 -4.56
C LEU A 17 26.92 -9.08 -4.54
N ALA A 18 27.69 -9.91 -3.87
CA ALA A 18 27.36 -11.31 -3.70
C ALA A 18 25.98 -11.40 -3.05
N GLN A 19 25.06 -12.17 -3.64
CA GLN A 19 23.78 -12.45 -2.99
C GLN A 19 24.06 -13.08 -1.62
N PRO A 20 23.28 -12.72 -0.58
CA PRO A 20 23.47 -13.30 0.74
C PRO A 20 23.38 -14.82 0.66
N ASP A 21 24.29 -15.51 1.32
CA ASP A 21 24.30 -16.97 1.42
C ASP A 21 23.23 -17.41 2.42
N ALA A 22 22.30 -18.25 1.99
CA ALA A 22 21.25 -18.81 2.84
C ALA A 22 21.78 -19.77 3.93
N SER A 23 23.04 -20.20 3.87
CA SER A 23 23.66 -21.12 4.84
C SER A 23 23.66 -20.57 6.27
N SER A 24 23.66 -19.26 6.44
CA SER A 24 23.61 -18.59 7.76
C SER A 24 22.19 -18.53 8.37
N PHE A 25 21.15 -18.90 7.62
CA PHE A 25 19.76 -18.76 8.07
C PHE A 25 19.42 -19.57 9.34
N PRO A 26 19.84 -20.85 9.49
CA PRO A 26 19.57 -21.61 10.72
C PRO A 26 20.20 -20.93 11.95
N SER A 27 21.43 -20.43 11.82
CA SER A 27 22.11 -19.72 12.90
C SER A 27 21.41 -18.42 13.28
N CYS A 28 20.90 -17.68 12.28
CA CYS A 28 20.09 -16.49 12.50
C CYS A 28 18.80 -16.81 13.27
N LEU A 29 18.05 -17.83 12.86
CA LEU A 29 16.85 -18.28 13.58
C LEU A 29 17.16 -18.67 15.02
N ALA A 30 18.24 -19.44 15.27
CA ALA A 30 18.65 -19.77 16.62
C ALA A 30 18.94 -18.52 17.47
N GLY A 31 19.52 -17.48 16.87
CA GLY A 31 19.73 -16.19 17.53
C GLY A 31 18.43 -15.44 17.85
N LEU A 32 17.39 -15.59 17.05
CA LEU A 32 16.07 -14.98 17.28
C LEU A 32 15.28 -15.68 18.40
N GLN A 33 15.55 -16.95 18.71
CA GLN A 33 14.85 -17.70 19.76
C GLN A 33 14.96 -17.02 21.14
N LYS A 34 16.13 -16.52 21.50
CA LYS A 34 16.31 -15.79 22.76
C LYS A 34 15.46 -14.54 22.83
N LYS A 35 15.35 -13.80 21.71
CA LYS A 35 14.48 -12.61 21.61
C LYS A 35 13.02 -12.99 21.71
N ALA A 36 12.62 -14.12 21.11
CA ALA A 36 11.26 -14.65 21.18
C ALA A 36 10.87 -14.98 22.61
N GLN A 37 11.70 -15.71 23.33
CA GLN A 37 11.49 -16.06 24.73
C GLN A 37 11.38 -14.82 25.63
N ALA A 38 12.26 -13.85 25.45
CA ALA A 38 12.20 -12.57 26.18
C ALA A 38 10.89 -11.78 25.92
N GLN A 39 10.20 -12.10 24.87
CA GLN A 39 8.89 -11.52 24.54
C GLN A 39 7.69 -12.43 24.86
N GLY A 40 7.89 -13.54 25.56
CA GLY A 40 6.83 -14.45 26.04
C GLY A 40 6.41 -15.51 25.02
N ILE A 41 7.20 -15.77 23.96
CA ILE A 41 7.00 -16.89 23.07
C ILE A 41 7.69 -18.10 23.71
N SER A 42 6.94 -19.20 23.95
CA SER A 42 7.52 -20.40 24.53
C SER A 42 8.53 -21.08 23.60
N ALA A 43 9.45 -21.85 24.17
CA ALA A 43 10.43 -22.60 23.37
C ALA A 43 9.72 -23.58 22.43
N ASP A 44 8.69 -24.27 22.90
CA ASP A 44 7.89 -25.22 22.12
C ASP A 44 7.16 -24.54 20.96
N SER A 45 6.55 -23.36 21.20
CA SER A 45 5.90 -22.60 20.13
C SER A 45 6.91 -22.10 19.11
N TYR A 46 8.07 -21.63 19.57
CA TYR A 46 9.13 -21.20 18.67
C TYR A 46 9.59 -22.35 17.78
N GLU A 47 9.94 -23.49 18.34
CA GLU A 47 10.37 -24.68 17.61
C GLU A 47 9.29 -25.15 16.64
N ARG A 48 8.06 -25.28 17.12
CA ARG A 48 6.89 -25.73 16.32
C ARG A 48 6.70 -24.88 15.05
N PHE A 49 6.85 -23.57 15.14
CA PHE A 49 6.55 -22.66 14.02
C PHE A 49 7.77 -22.31 13.18
N THR A 50 8.99 -22.61 13.65
CA THR A 50 10.22 -22.31 12.92
C THR A 50 10.94 -23.54 12.39
N SER A 51 10.62 -24.73 12.88
CA SER A 51 11.19 -25.99 12.42
C SER A 51 10.93 -26.17 10.93
N GLY A 52 11.99 -26.39 10.17
CA GLY A 52 11.91 -26.60 8.72
C GLY A 52 11.74 -25.32 7.88
N LEU A 53 11.70 -24.13 8.47
CA LEU A 53 11.71 -22.88 7.69
C LEU A 53 13.00 -22.78 6.89
N GLN A 54 12.85 -22.35 5.64
CA GLN A 54 13.95 -22.03 4.75
C GLN A 54 13.86 -20.59 4.28
N ALA A 55 15.02 -19.96 4.01
CA ALA A 55 15.05 -18.60 3.53
C ALA A 55 14.52 -18.52 2.08
N ASP A 56 13.62 -17.57 1.82
CA ASP A 56 13.23 -17.16 0.48
C ASP A 56 13.95 -15.85 0.12
N LEU A 57 15.17 -15.95 -0.41
CA LEU A 57 15.99 -14.78 -0.73
C LEU A 57 15.35 -13.89 -1.81
N SER A 58 14.36 -14.38 -2.58
CA SER A 58 13.68 -13.59 -3.59
C SER A 58 12.86 -12.42 -3.02
N VAL A 59 12.57 -12.43 -1.71
CA VAL A 59 11.92 -11.28 -1.06
C VAL A 59 12.83 -10.06 -0.94
N LEU A 60 14.15 -10.26 -1.02
CA LEU A 60 15.12 -9.16 -0.91
C LEU A 60 15.08 -8.23 -2.12
N ASP A 61 14.80 -8.77 -3.31
CA ASP A 61 14.67 -8.00 -4.54
C ASP A 61 13.47 -7.04 -4.51
N LEU A 62 12.51 -7.30 -3.61
CA LEU A 62 11.28 -6.53 -3.47
C LEU A 62 11.40 -5.37 -2.48
N LEU A 63 12.49 -5.32 -1.70
CA LEU A 63 12.72 -4.25 -0.72
C LEU A 63 12.75 -2.84 -1.33
N ASP A 64 13.17 -2.71 -2.59
CA ASP A 64 13.29 -1.45 -3.31
C ASP A 64 12.25 -1.30 -4.44
N ALA A 65 11.31 -2.24 -4.56
CA ALA A 65 10.34 -2.31 -5.65
C ALA A 65 8.90 -1.94 -5.21
N GLN A 66 8.76 -1.04 -4.25
CA GLN A 66 7.44 -0.61 -3.75
C GLN A 66 6.74 0.32 -4.76
N PRO A 67 5.59 -0.10 -5.37
CA PRO A 67 4.94 0.65 -6.45
C PRO A 67 4.54 2.07 -6.08
N GLU A 68 4.15 2.30 -4.83
CA GLU A 68 3.74 3.60 -4.30
C GLU A 68 4.83 4.67 -4.33
N PHE A 69 6.11 4.26 -4.45
CA PHE A 69 7.26 5.17 -4.54
C PHE A 69 7.96 5.15 -5.90
N THR A 70 7.72 4.11 -6.72
CA THR A 70 8.45 3.90 -7.99
C THR A 70 7.59 4.06 -9.23
N THR A 71 6.26 4.00 -9.08
CA THR A 71 5.32 4.16 -10.19
C THR A 71 4.88 5.63 -10.30
N PRO A 72 4.84 6.22 -11.50
CA PRO A 72 4.23 7.53 -11.67
C PRO A 72 2.83 7.60 -11.06
N LEU A 73 2.49 8.72 -10.44
CA LEU A 73 1.27 8.84 -9.66
C LEU A 73 0.01 8.54 -10.48
N TRP A 74 -0.07 9.03 -11.71
CA TRP A 74 -1.22 8.79 -12.59
C TRP A 74 -1.38 7.31 -12.95
N ASP A 75 -0.28 6.59 -13.19
CA ASP A 75 -0.29 5.14 -13.42
C ASP A 75 -0.72 4.36 -12.19
N TYR A 76 -0.23 4.78 -11.03
CA TYR A 76 -0.60 4.19 -9.75
C TYR A 76 -2.11 4.33 -9.50
N LEU A 77 -2.64 5.54 -9.69
CA LEU A 77 -4.06 5.83 -9.52
C LEU A 77 -4.93 5.14 -10.58
N ALA A 78 -4.52 5.14 -11.84
CA ALA A 78 -5.25 4.45 -12.91
C ALA A 78 -5.41 2.94 -12.64
N GLY A 79 -4.45 2.32 -11.94
CA GLY A 79 -4.52 0.91 -11.55
C GLY A 79 -5.36 0.63 -10.31
N LEU A 80 -5.64 1.64 -9.48
CA LEU A 80 -6.32 1.48 -8.19
C LEU A 80 -7.68 2.18 -8.10
N VAL A 81 -7.98 3.11 -9.01
CA VAL A 81 -9.24 3.90 -9.03
C VAL A 81 -9.92 3.75 -10.39
N ASP A 82 -9.90 2.55 -10.95
CA ASP A 82 -10.55 2.23 -12.22
C ASP A 82 -12.04 1.90 -12.07
N GLU A 83 -12.78 1.92 -13.19
CA GLU A 83 -14.22 1.68 -13.22
C GLU A 83 -14.61 0.30 -12.69
N GLN A 84 -13.79 -0.73 -12.94
CA GLN A 84 -14.09 -2.07 -12.44
C GLN A 84 -14.00 -2.11 -10.90
N ARG A 85 -12.96 -1.48 -10.32
CA ARG A 85 -12.82 -1.40 -8.86
C ARG A 85 -13.94 -0.58 -8.23
N VAL A 86 -14.37 0.51 -8.88
CA VAL A 86 -15.51 1.32 -8.44
C VAL A 86 -16.81 0.50 -8.48
N SER A 87 -17.04 -0.22 -9.57
CA SER A 87 -18.23 -1.09 -9.71
C SER A 87 -18.26 -2.19 -8.65
N ASP A 88 -17.13 -2.89 -8.47
CA ASP A 88 -16.98 -3.94 -7.45
C ASP A 88 -17.19 -3.37 -6.04
N GLY A 89 -16.62 -2.20 -5.74
CA GLY A 89 -16.78 -1.57 -4.44
C GLY A 89 -18.23 -1.13 -4.15
N LYS A 90 -18.96 -0.66 -5.16
CA LYS A 90 -20.41 -0.40 -5.03
C LYS A 90 -21.21 -1.67 -4.75
N ALA A 91 -20.83 -2.79 -5.36
CA ALA A 91 -21.43 -4.09 -5.06
C ALA A 91 -21.13 -4.51 -3.61
N MET A 92 -19.91 -4.32 -3.12
CA MET A 92 -19.56 -4.61 -1.71
C MET A 92 -20.30 -3.70 -0.73
N LEU A 93 -20.46 -2.41 -1.05
CA LEU A 93 -21.27 -1.49 -0.25
C LEU A 93 -22.70 -1.98 -0.11
N ALA A 94 -23.32 -2.43 -1.21
CA ALA A 94 -24.68 -2.97 -1.19
C ALA A 94 -24.76 -4.31 -0.44
N GLN A 95 -23.81 -5.21 -0.67
CA GLN A 95 -23.76 -6.53 -0.02
C GLN A 95 -23.60 -6.44 1.50
N HIS A 96 -22.81 -5.48 1.98
CA HIS A 96 -22.43 -5.33 3.39
C HIS A 96 -23.04 -4.08 4.04
N ASP A 97 -24.10 -3.51 3.49
CA ASP A 97 -24.65 -2.20 3.90
C ASP A 97 -24.92 -2.12 5.41
N LYS A 98 -25.66 -3.08 5.97
CA LYS A 98 -25.97 -3.12 7.41
C LYS A 98 -24.72 -3.22 8.28
N LEU A 99 -23.77 -4.06 7.89
CA LEU A 99 -22.50 -4.21 8.59
C LEU A 99 -21.71 -2.89 8.57
N LEU A 100 -21.62 -2.27 7.42
CA LEU A 100 -20.87 -1.03 7.24
C LEU A 100 -21.50 0.13 8.02
N ASP A 101 -22.83 0.18 8.11
CA ASP A 101 -23.52 1.16 8.95
C ASP A 101 -23.22 0.92 10.46
N GLN A 102 -23.18 -0.33 10.90
CA GLN A 102 -22.77 -0.66 12.28
C GLN A 102 -21.30 -0.27 12.56
N VAL A 103 -20.40 -0.55 11.62
CA VAL A 103 -18.98 -0.14 11.70
C VAL A 103 -18.86 1.37 11.76
N ALA A 104 -19.56 2.10 10.87
CA ALA A 104 -19.56 3.55 10.83
C ALA A 104 -20.12 4.15 12.15
N ALA A 105 -21.20 3.61 12.66
CA ALA A 105 -21.79 4.05 13.93
C ALA A 105 -20.84 3.83 15.12
N ARG A 106 -20.16 2.68 15.17
CA ARG A 106 -19.25 2.33 16.28
C ARG A 106 -17.96 3.16 16.28
N TYR A 107 -17.37 3.41 15.11
CA TYR A 107 -16.07 4.07 15.02
C TYR A 107 -16.13 5.53 14.53
N GLY A 108 -17.26 5.97 13.99
CA GLY A 108 -17.42 7.28 13.40
C GLY A 108 -16.62 7.47 12.11
N VAL A 109 -16.21 6.37 11.48
CA VAL A 109 -15.47 6.35 10.23
C VAL A 109 -16.44 6.17 9.07
N ASP A 110 -16.24 6.92 8.01
CA ASP A 110 -17.03 6.87 6.81
C ASP A 110 -16.94 5.50 6.10
N LYS A 111 -18.08 4.89 5.81
CA LYS A 111 -18.15 3.55 5.21
C LYS A 111 -17.49 3.46 3.83
N TYR A 112 -17.55 4.52 3.04
CA TYR A 112 -16.90 4.55 1.72
C TYR A 112 -15.38 4.50 1.82
N THR A 113 -14.81 5.16 2.82
CA THR A 113 -13.36 5.09 3.09
C THR A 113 -12.94 3.70 3.55
N VAL A 114 -13.73 3.04 4.42
CA VAL A 114 -13.45 1.67 4.87
C VAL A 114 -13.44 0.70 3.68
N VAL A 115 -14.45 0.79 2.80
CA VAL A 115 -14.53 -0.04 1.60
C VAL A 115 -13.43 0.30 0.59
N ALA A 116 -13.01 1.57 0.48
CA ALA A 116 -11.91 1.97 -0.38
C ALA A 116 -10.57 1.38 0.10
N VAL A 117 -10.30 1.36 1.41
CA VAL A 117 -9.14 0.64 1.98
C VAL A 117 -9.18 -0.83 1.59
N TRP A 118 -10.32 -1.51 1.82
CA TRP A 118 -10.48 -2.91 1.46
C TRP A 118 -10.24 -3.17 -0.03
N GLY A 119 -10.73 -2.29 -0.90
CA GLY A 119 -10.51 -2.37 -2.34
C GLY A 119 -9.04 -2.20 -2.74
N VAL A 120 -8.34 -1.23 -2.16
CA VAL A 120 -6.92 -0.96 -2.48
C VAL A 120 -6.02 -2.07 -1.94
N GLU A 121 -6.28 -2.56 -0.72
CA GLU A 121 -5.42 -3.53 -0.04
C GLU A 121 -5.51 -4.94 -0.63
N SER A 122 -6.70 -5.44 -0.89
CA SER A 122 -6.88 -6.83 -1.28
C SER A 122 -7.86 -7.06 -2.43
N ASP A 123 -8.24 -6.01 -3.16
CA ASP A 123 -9.28 -6.12 -4.17
C ASP A 123 -10.56 -6.74 -3.62
N TYR A 124 -11.01 -6.19 -2.49
CA TYR A 124 -12.19 -6.67 -1.77
C TYR A 124 -12.08 -8.14 -1.32
N GLY A 125 -10.89 -8.54 -0.89
CA GLY A 125 -10.62 -9.89 -0.38
C GLY A 125 -10.31 -10.95 -1.43
N ARG A 126 -10.08 -10.56 -2.69
CA ARG A 126 -9.70 -11.50 -3.77
C ARG A 126 -8.20 -11.78 -3.82
N ILE A 127 -7.37 -10.89 -3.24
CA ILE A 127 -5.89 -10.97 -3.32
C ILE A 127 -5.29 -10.72 -1.95
N PHE A 128 -4.83 -11.77 -1.27
CA PHE A 128 -4.19 -11.67 0.04
C PHE A 128 -2.65 -11.72 -0.01
N GLY A 129 -2.08 -11.99 -1.19
CA GLY A 129 -0.68 -12.33 -1.35
C GLY A 129 -0.47 -13.85 -1.39
N LYS A 130 0.71 -14.27 -1.88
CA LYS A 130 1.01 -15.69 -2.14
C LYS A 130 2.20 -16.21 -1.34
N ARG A 131 2.87 -15.37 -0.56
CA ARG A 131 4.09 -15.77 0.16
C ARG A 131 3.76 -16.21 1.57
N PRO A 132 4.28 -17.37 2.03
CA PRO A 132 4.12 -17.78 3.41
C PRO A 132 4.67 -16.72 4.36
N LEU A 133 3.86 -16.31 5.32
CA LEU A 133 4.15 -15.18 6.20
C LEU A 133 5.42 -15.40 7.01
N LEU A 134 5.55 -16.57 7.62
CA LEU A 134 6.72 -16.93 8.43
C LEU A 134 8.00 -16.98 7.61
N THR A 135 7.96 -17.53 6.38
CA THR A 135 9.11 -17.60 5.48
C THR A 135 9.59 -16.21 5.08
N SER A 136 8.66 -15.35 4.65
CA SER A 136 9.01 -13.98 4.24
C SER A 136 9.59 -13.19 5.40
N LEU A 137 8.92 -13.17 6.55
CA LEU A 137 9.33 -12.38 7.70
C LEU A 137 10.61 -12.91 8.35
N SER A 138 10.81 -14.23 8.46
CA SER A 138 12.05 -14.80 8.97
C SER A 138 13.23 -14.49 8.05
N THR A 139 13.04 -14.58 6.72
CA THR A 139 14.07 -14.21 5.75
C THR A 139 14.48 -12.74 5.89
N LEU A 140 13.49 -11.83 5.91
CA LEU A 140 13.73 -10.38 6.07
C LEU A 140 14.28 -10.01 7.45
N SER A 141 14.07 -10.86 8.46
CA SER A 141 14.66 -10.72 9.79
C SER A 141 16.15 -11.02 9.82
N CYS A 142 16.62 -11.88 8.92
CA CYS A 142 17.98 -12.35 8.85
C CYS A 142 18.82 -11.63 7.77
N TYR A 143 18.17 -11.19 6.70
CA TYR A 143 18.84 -10.64 5.52
C TYR A 143 18.25 -9.30 5.09
N GLY A 144 19.01 -8.56 4.30
CA GLY A 144 18.59 -7.29 3.74
C GLY A 144 18.63 -6.12 4.72
N ARG A 145 17.92 -5.07 4.40
CA ARG A 145 17.81 -3.85 5.22
C ARG A 145 16.57 -3.90 6.14
N ARG A 146 16.56 -3.07 7.19
CA ARG A 146 15.45 -2.97 8.16
C ARG A 146 15.20 -4.26 8.96
N GLN A 147 16.21 -5.09 9.18
CA GLN A 147 16.10 -6.37 9.91
C GLN A 147 15.37 -6.21 11.26
N SER A 148 15.69 -5.19 12.04
CA SER A 148 15.04 -4.97 13.35
C SER A 148 13.52 -4.79 13.24
N PHE A 149 13.05 -4.13 12.20
CA PHE A 149 11.61 -3.99 11.92
C PHE A 149 10.99 -5.36 11.62
N PHE A 150 11.58 -6.11 10.68
CA PHE A 150 11.05 -7.43 10.30
C PHE A 150 11.16 -8.45 11.42
N GLN A 151 12.19 -8.38 12.29
CA GLN A 151 12.25 -9.18 13.51
C GLN A 151 11.05 -8.91 14.42
N GLY A 152 10.66 -7.64 14.58
CA GLY A 152 9.45 -7.27 15.32
C GLY A 152 8.18 -7.90 14.72
N GLU A 153 8.02 -7.86 13.41
CA GLU A 153 6.87 -8.44 12.72
C GLU A 153 6.88 -9.97 12.76
N PHE A 154 8.04 -10.61 12.62
CA PHE A 154 8.18 -12.06 12.77
C PHE A 154 7.80 -12.52 14.18
N LEU A 155 8.29 -11.86 15.22
CA LEU A 155 7.95 -12.19 16.61
C LEU A 155 6.47 -11.91 16.92
N ALA A 156 5.90 -10.85 16.35
CA ALA A 156 4.46 -10.60 16.45
C ALA A 156 3.64 -11.72 15.82
N THR A 157 4.05 -12.25 14.65
CA THR A 157 3.40 -13.39 14.00
C THR A 157 3.43 -14.63 14.89
N LEU A 158 4.59 -14.94 15.48
CA LEU A 158 4.72 -16.09 16.39
C LEU A 158 3.83 -15.96 17.64
N LYS A 159 3.68 -14.73 18.17
CA LYS A 159 2.74 -14.47 19.28
C LYS A 159 1.29 -14.70 18.88
N LEU A 160 0.89 -14.23 17.72
CA LEU A 160 -0.47 -14.42 17.20
C LEU A 160 -0.79 -15.90 16.97
N LEU A 161 0.19 -16.67 16.46
CA LEU A 161 0.08 -18.12 16.31
C LEU A 161 0.02 -18.83 17.66
N GLN A 162 0.85 -18.46 18.62
CA GLN A 162 0.84 -19.04 19.97
C GLN A 162 -0.48 -18.75 20.71
N ALA A 163 -1.02 -17.54 20.53
CA ALA A 163 -2.30 -17.14 21.13
C ALA A 163 -3.53 -17.76 20.42
N GLY A 164 -3.35 -18.36 19.23
CA GLY A 164 -4.45 -18.90 18.44
C GLY A 164 -5.26 -17.85 17.67
N ASP A 165 -4.83 -16.59 17.66
CA ASP A 165 -5.40 -15.53 16.80
C ASP A 165 -5.22 -15.86 15.32
N ILE A 166 -4.04 -16.39 14.94
CA ILE A 166 -3.78 -17.02 13.65
C ILE A 166 -3.72 -18.52 13.86
N ARG A 167 -4.57 -19.29 13.18
CA ARG A 167 -4.67 -20.77 13.35
C ARG A 167 -3.82 -21.54 12.37
N ASP A 168 -3.60 -21.00 11.20
CA ASP A 168 -2.83 -21.62 10.15
C ASP A 168 -1.43 -21.00 10.05
N ALA A 169 -0.40 -21.77 10.39
CA ALA A 169 0.99 -21.35 10.23
C ALA A 169 1.41 -21.21 8.76
N GLY A 170 0.65 -21.83 7.83
CA GLY A 170 0.82 -21.70 6.39
C GLY A 170 0.18 -20.45 5.78
N ILE A 171 -0.40 -19.58 6.61
CA ILE A 171 -1.02 -18.32 6.16
C ILE A 171 -0.10 -17.54 5.21
N THR A 172 -0.68 -17.04 4.11
CA THR A 172 0.05 -16.26 3.12
C THR A 172 -0.29 -14.78 3.21
N GLY A 173 0.61 -13.96 2.69
CA GLY A 173 0.47 -12.51 2.66
C GLY A 173 1.35 -11.88 1.59
N SER A 174 1.59 -10.59 1.73
CA SER A 174 2.55 -9.86 0.91
C SER A 174 3.99 -10.31 1.20
N TRP A 175 4.91 -9.94 0.33
CA TRP A 175 6.34 -10.21 0.53
C TRP A 175 6.89 -9.60 1.84
N ALA A 176 6.29 -8.53 2.32
CA ALA A 176 6.71 -7.81 3.52
C ALA A 176 5.97 -8.25 4.79
N GLY A 177 5.03 -9.20 4.68
CA GLY A 177 4.31 -9.76 5.82
C GLY A 177 2.97 -9.11 6.15
N ALA A 178 2.42 -8.25 5.29
CA ALA A 178 1.05 -7.78 5.41
C ALA A 178 0.08 -8.88 4.94
N PHE A 179 -1.05 -9.07 5.63
CA PHE A 179 -1.96 -10.18 5.35
C PHE A 179 -3.44 -9.87 5.64
N GLY A 180 -4.32 -10.73 5.11
CA GLY A 180 -5.77 -10.65 5.27
C GLY A 180 -6.45 -9.63 4.38
N HIS A 181 -7.73 -9.40 4.62
CA HIS A 181 -8.58 -8.51 3.83
C HIS A 181 -8.06 -7.08 3.73
N THR A 182 -7.46 -6.56 4.78
CA THR A 182 -7.01 -5.17 4.90
C THR A 182 -5.50 -5.05 5.11
N GLN A 183 -4.76 -6.13 4.81
CA GLN A 183 -3.31 -6.17 4.72
C GLN A 183 -2.59 -5.56 5.94
N PHE A 184 -3.04 -5.92 7.14
CA PHE A 184 -2.34 -5.51 8.36
C PHE A 184 -1.00 -6.22 8.50
N MET A 185 0.00 -5.48 8.97
CA MET A 185 1.22 -6.07 9.52
C MET A 185 0.89 -6.81 10.84
N PRO A 186 1.60 -7.89 11.19
CA PRO A 186 1.33 -8.66 12.41
C PRO A 186 1.30 -7.82 13.68
N SER A 187 2.21 -6.87 13.84
CA SER A 187 2.22 -5.96 14.99
C SER A 187 1.01 -5.01 15.00
N THR A 188 0.53 -4.60 13.84
CA THR A 188 -0.70 -3.80 13.71
C THR A 188 -1.91 -4.64 14.05
N TYR A 189 -1.98 -5.88 13.58
CA TYR A 189 -3.02 -6.83 13.97
C TYR A 189 -3.08 -6.96 15.50
N ALA A 190 -1.98 -7.29 16.15
CA ALA A 190 -1.93 -7.48 17.59
C ALA A 190 -2.48 -6.28 18.38
N ARG A 191 -2.24 -5.06 17.88
CA ARG A 191 -2.62 -3.80 18.56
C ARG A 191 -4.01 -3.28 18.20
N ILE A 192 -4.48 -3.54 16.96
CA ILE A 192 -5.62 -2.83 16.37
C ILE A 192 -6.79 -3.76 16.04
N ALA A 193 -6.53 -5.03 15.69
CA ALA A 193 -7.59 -5.95 15.30
C ALA A 193 -8.67 -6.09 16.39
N VAL A 194 -9.92 -6.17 15.95
CA VAL A 194 -11.09 -6.33 16.81
C VAL A 194 -11.91 -7.53 16.38
N ASP A 195 -12.52 -8.18 17.34
CA ASP A 195 -13.62 -9.11 17.15
C ASP A 195 -14.89 -8.26 16.99
N PHE A 196 -15.34 -8.09 15.76
CA PHE A 196 -16.48 -7.22 15.47
C PHE A 196 -17.79 -7.99 15.42
N ASP A 197 -17.79 -9.23 14.97
CA ASP A 197 -18.95 -10.11 14.91
C ASP A 197 -19.25 -10.80 16.25
N GLY A 198 -18.32 -10.76 17.21
CA GLY A 198 -18.52 -11.24 18.58
C GLY A 198 -18.37 -12.75 18.71
N ASP A 199 -17.68 -13.43 17.78
CA ASP A 199 -17.46 -14.88 17.81
C ASP A 199 -16.34 -15.31 18.80
N GLY A 200 -15.69 -14.35 19.47
CA GLY A 200 -14.58 -14.54 20.40
C GLY A 200 -13.21 -14.52 19.72
N ARG A 201 -13.11 -14.14 18.45
CA ARG A 201 -11.89 -14.13 17.64
C ARG A 201 -11.71 -12.83 16.90
N ARG A 202 -10.50 -12.54 16.51
CA ARG A 202 -10.15 -11.39 15.66
C ARG A 202 -9.64 -11.95 14.33
N ASP A 203 -10.51 -12.30 13.40
CA ASP A 203 -10.13 -13.00 12.17
C ASP A 203 -10.13 -12.08 10.95
N LEU A 204 -8.97 -11.52 10.61
CA LEU A 204 -8.83 -10.62 9.45
C LEU A 204 -8.74 -11.35 8.11
N VAL A 205 -8.78 -12.68 8.10
CA VAL A 205 -8.68 -13.52 6.89
C VAL A 205 -10.02 -14.14 6.56
N GLY A 206 -10.71 -14.72 7.55
CA GLY A 206 -11.97 -15.43 7.36
C GLY A 206 -13.20 -14.58 7.67
N SER A 207 -13.07 -13.49 8.46
CA SER A 207 -14.19 -12.65 8.86
C SER A 207 -14.11 -11.26 8.23
N VAL A 208 -15.02 -10.99 7.28
CA VAL A 208 -15.19 -9.64 6.71
C VAL A 208 -15.61 -8.63 7.78
N PRO A 209 -16.53 -8.93 8.72
CA PRO A 209 -16.86 -8.04 9.82
C PRO A 209 -15.66 -7.59 10.64
N ASP A 210 -14.79 -8.53 11.03
CA ASP A 210 -13.58 -8.21 11.80
C ASP A 210 -12.60 -7.35 11.01
N ALA A 211 -12.41 -7.68 9.74
CA ALA A 211 -11.52 -6.92 8.86
C ALA A 211 -11.98 -5.47 8.70
N LEU A 212 -13.27 -5.24 8.39
CA LEU A 212 -13.82 -3.90 8.20
C LEU A 212 -13.90 -3.13 9.54
N GLY A 213 -14.28 -3.80 10.63
CA GLY A 213 -14.26 -3.25 11.98
C GLY A 213 -12.84 -2.85 12.41
N SER A 214 -11.85 -3.70 12.13
CA SER A 214 -10.44 -3.43 12.45
C SER A 214 -9.88 -2.27 11.63
N THR A 215 -10.25 -2.16 10.34
CA THR A 215 -9.88 -1.02 9.49
C THR A 215 -10.44 0.30 10.04
N ALA A 216 -11.72 0.31 10.40
CA ALA A 216 -12.34 1.49 11.00
C ALA A 216 -11.70 1.85 12.36
N ASN A 217 -11.40 0.84 13.19
CA ASN A 217 -10.68 1.05 14.46
C ASN A 217 -9.28 1.64 14.21
N TYR A 218 -8.55 1.17 13.19
CA TYR A 218 -7.27 1.75 12.80
C TYR A 218 -7.42 3.24 12.48
N LEU A 219 -8.31 3.59 11.55
CA LEU A 219 -8.52 4.98 11.14
C LEU A 219 -8.96 5.85 12.31
N LYS A 220 -9.83 5.36 13.19
CA LYS A 220 -10.23 6.06 14.43
C LYS A 220 -9.04 6.35 15.32
N LYS A 221 -8.19 5.35 15.58
CA LYS A 221 -6.98 5.51 16.41
C LYS A 221 -5.92 6.38 15.75
N ALA A 222 -5.89 6.44 14.40
CA ALA A 222 -5.05 7.34 13.62
C ALA A 222 -5.55 8.80 13.62
N GLY A 223 -6.65 9.11 14.32
CA GLY A 223 -7.17 10.46 14.50
C GLY A 223 -8.26 10.86 13.52
N TRP A 224 -8.98 9.89 12.95
CA TRP A 224 -10.17 10.15 12.12
C TRP A 224 -11.18 11.02 12.86
N ARG A 225 -11.67 12.04 12.20
CA ARG A 225 -12.70 12.96 12.69
C ARG A 225 -14.03 12.69 12.00
N THR A 226 -15.01 12.25 12.76
CA THR A 226 -16.36 11.99 12.27
C THR A 226 -16.95 13.23 11.62
N GLY A 227 -17.55 13.06 10.44
CA GLY A 227 -18.19 14.15 9.69
C GLY A 227 -17.23 15.05 8.91
N GLN A 228 -15.90 14.96 9.13
CA GLN A 228 -14.92 15.69 8.32
C GLN A 228 -14.62 14.90 7.04
N PRO A 229 -14.58 15.52 5.83
CA PRO A 229 -14.09 14.85 4.63
C PRO A 229 -12.57 14.61 4.71
N TRP A 230 -12.03 13.79 3.82
CA TRP A 230 -10.58 13.69 3.65
C TRP A 230 -10.00 14.96 3.02
N GLY A 231 -10.72 15.57 2.09
CA GLY A 231 -10.34 16.75 1.34
C GLY A 231 -11.21 16.99 0.12
N TYR A 232 -10.70 17.80 -0.78
CA TYR A 232 -11.30 18.14 -2.07
C TYR A 232 -10.23 18.34 -3.13
N GLU A 233 -10.53 18.05 -4.39
CA GLU A 233 -9.77 18.62 -5.51
C GLU A 233 -10.02 20.12 -5.56
N VAL A 234 -8.95 20.91 -5.72
CA VAL A 234 -8.99 22.38 -5.74
C VAL A 234 -8.23 22.92 -6.95
N LYS A 235 -8.58 24.14 -7.34
CA LYS A 235 -7.80 25.00 -8.23
C LYS A 235 -7.04 26.00 -7.41
N VAL A 236 -5.74 26.09 -7.61
CA VAL A 236 -4.87 27.11 -7.03
C VAL A 236 -4.60 28.20 -8.06
N PRO A 237 -4.36 29.47 -7.66
CA PRO A 237 -3.92 30.50 -8.58
C PRO A 237 -2.63 30.13 -9.32
N ALA A 238 -2.42 30.70 -10.50
CA ALA A 238 -1.23 30.42 -11.31
C ALA A 238 0.10 30.80 -10.62
N ASP A 239 0.07 31.81 -9.77
CA ASP A 239 1.18 32.31 -8.96
C ASP A 239 1.25 31.68 -7.58
N PHE A 240 0.53 30.58 -7.33
CA PHE A 240 0.51 29.91 -6.02
C PHE A 240 1.91 29.46 -5.60
N PRO A 241 2.43 29.91 -4.44
CA PRO A 241 3.76 29.56 -3.99
C PRO A 241 3.84 28.09 -3.62
N ALA A 242 4.59 27.28 -4.37
CA ALA A 242 4.79 25.86 -4.09
C ALA A 242 5.35 25.61 -2.67
N SER A 243 6.06 26.61 -2.11
CA SER A 243 6.55 26.56 -0.73
C SER A 243 5.45 26.49 0.32
N LEU A 244 4.20 26.82 0.00
CA LEU A 244 3.03 26.70 0.89
C LEU A 244 2.37 25.32 0.80
N ALA A 245 2.67 24.53 -0.21
CA ALA A 245 2.15 23.19 -0.37
C ALA A 245 2.88 22.17 0.53
N GLY A 246 2.18 21.11 0.87
CA GLY A 246 2.67 19.99 1.67
C GLY A 246 1.77 19.68 2.87
N ARG A 247 1.56 18.42 3.13
CA ARG A 247 0.64 17.87 4.15
C ARG A 247 0.84 18.48 5.55
N GLY A 248 2.07 18.82 5.93
CA GLY A 248 2.40 19.44 7.21
C GLY A 248 2.12 20.94 7.28
N LYS A 249 1.86 21.62 6.13
CA LYS A 249 1.73 23.08 6.05
C LYS A 249 0.27 23.53 6.12
N ARG A 250 -0.36 23.23 7.24
CA ARG A 250 -1.79 23.51 7.45
C ARG A 250 -2.05 24.97 7.81
N GLN A 251 -3.02 25.57 7.12
CA GLN A 251 -3.54 26.90 7.40
C GLN A 251 -5.06 26.86 7.56
N PRO A 252 -5.68 27.87 8.21
CA PRO A 252 -7.14 28.01 8.23
C PRO A 252 -7.73 28.06 6.82
N LEU A 253 -8.92 27.52 6.64
CA LEU A 253 -9.63 27.55 5.35
C LEU A 253 -9.81 28.98 4.84
N SER A 254 -10.12 29.94 5.74
CA SER A 254 -10.22 31.35 5.41
C SER A 254 -8.96 31.90 4.74
N ALA A 255 -7.77 31.46 5.18
CA ALA A 255 -6.50 31.86 4.57
C ALA A 255 -6.33 31.30 3.15
N TRP A 256 -6.82 30.08 2.88
CA TRP A 256 -6.79 29.51 1.53
C TRP A 256 -7.78 30.19 0.61
N VAL A 257 -9.00 30.50 1.10
CA VAL A 257 -10.00 31.28 0.36
C VAL A 257 -9.45 32.67 0.00
N ALA A 258 -8.85 33.35 0.96
CA ALA A 258 -8.24 34.67 0.74
C ALA A 258 -7.10 34.69 -0.29
N ARG A 259 -6.44 33.51 -0.48
CA ARG A 259 -5.41 33.29 -1.51
C ARG A 259 -5.98 32.87 -2.85
N GLY A 260 -7.31 32.83 -3.02
CA GLY A 260 -7.96 32.48 -4.27
C GLY A 260 -8.08 30.98 -4.54
N VAL A 261 -7.81 30.11 -3.56
CA VAL A 261 -8.05 28.67 -3.70
C VAL A 261 -9.54 28.42 -3.80
N LYS A 262 -9.98 27.62 -4.78
CA LYS A 262 -11.38 27.26 -5.05
C LYS A 262 -11.50 25.75 -5.24
N ARG A 263 -12.66 25.17 -4.95
CA ARG A 263 -12.93 23.79 -5.32
C ARG A 263 -12.93 23.63 -6.84
N ALA A 264 -12.39 22.50 -7.31
CA ALA A 264 -12.31 22.21 -8.75
C ALA A 264 -13.69 21.98 -9.37
N ASP A 265 -14.65 21.45 -8.59
CA ASP A 265 -16.05 21.19 -8.99
C ASP A 265 -16.93 22.45 -9.04
N GLY A 266 -16.37 23.62 -8.80
CA GLY A 266 -17.08 24.91 -8.80
C GLY A 266 -17.88 25.21 -7.54
N GLN A 267 -17.96 24.29 -6.58
CA GLN A 267 -18.60 24.58 -5.29
C GLN A 267 -17.74 25.54 -4.45
N PRO A 268 -18.31 26.32 -3.55
CA PRO A 268 -17.54 27.18 -2.67
C PRO A 268 -16.66 26.32 -1.73
N LEU A 269 -15.43 26.77 -1.53
CA LEU A 269 -14.59 26.21 -0.46
C LEU A 269 -15.18 26.65 0.89
N PRO A 270 -15.36 25.74 1.86
CA PRO A 270 -15.80 26.15 3.19
C PRO A 270 -14.84 27.19 3.79
N GLY A 271 -15.40 28.22 4.39
CA GLY A 271 -14.61 29.19 5.16
C GLY A 271 -14.36 28.72 6.60
N GLY A 272 -13.72 29.58 7.41
CA GLY A 272 -13.54 29.35 8.84
C GLY A 272 -12.12 28.98 9.24
N ASP A 273 -11.98 28.58 10.51
CA ASP A 273 -10.68 28.34 11.17
C ASP A 273 -10.21 26.88 11.10
N GLU A 274 -11.03 25.97 10.53
CA GLU A 274 -10.62 24.58 10.32
C GLU A 274 -9.35 24.55 9.45
N LYS A 275 -8.35 23.79 9.91
CA LYS A 275 -7.03 23.76 9.26
C LYS A 275 -6.93 22.66 8.22
N ALA A 276 -6.53 23.06 7.02
CA ALA A 276 -6.25 22.15 5.91
C ALA A 276 -4.90 22.49 5.27
N ALA A 277 -4.36 21.55 4.51
CA ALA A 277 -3.14 21.73 3.73
C ALA A 277 -3.43 21.63 2.23
N ILE A 278 -2.60 22.26 1.41
CA ILE A 278 -2.63 22.08 -0.04
C ILE A 278 -1.57 21.06 -0.45
N LEU A 279 -1.95 20.10 -1.27
CA LEU A 279 -1.03 19.17 -1.94
C LEU A 279 -0.96 19.48 -3.44
N LEU A 280 0.26 19.45 -3.98
CA LEU A 280 0.57 19.59 -5.40
C LEU A 280 1.40 18.38 -5.83
N PRO A 281 0.80 17.18 -5.99
CA PRO A 281 1.56 15.95 -6.18
C PRO A 281 2.44 15.93 -7.43
N THR A 282 2.02 16.69 -8.47
CA THR A 282 2.74 16.81 -9.76
C THR A 282 3.07 18.28 -10.08
N GLY A 283 3.14 19.14 -9.06
CA GLY A 283 3.34 20.56 -9.23
C GLY A 283 2.05 21.34 -9.56
N ALA A 284 2.20 22.62 -9.94
CA ALA A 284 1.07 23.54 -10.14
C ALA A 284 0.26 23.26 -11.43
N GLN A 285 0.77 22.44 -12.34
CA GLN A 285 0.11 22.14 -13.62
C GLN A 285 -0.82 20.93 -13.58
N GLY A 286 -0.75 20.12 -12.51
CA GLY A 286 -1.62 18.97 -12.31
C GLY A 286 -2.72 19.20 -11.29
N PRO A 287 -3.47 18.14 -10.96
CA PRO A 287 -4.47 18.19 -9.89
C PRO A 287 -3.88 18.65 -8.56
N ALA A 288 -4.56 19.59 -7.92
CA ALA A 288 -4.25 20.06 -6.58
C ALA A 288 -5.33 19.60 -5.59
N PHE A 289 -4.94 19.35 -4.35
CA PHE A 289 -5.86 18.87 -3.33
C PHE A 289 -5.75 19.69 -2.06
N LEU A 290 -6.89 20.05 -1.49
CA LEU A 290 -6.98 20.53 -0.12
C LEU A 290 -7.30 19.36 0.77
N VAL A 291 -6.46 19.09 1.78
CA VAL A 291 -6.57 17.89 2.61
C VAL A 291 -6.72 18.22 4.09
N TYR A 292 -7.63 17.52 4.76
CA TYR A 292 -7.89 17.60 6.19
C TYR A 292 -7.17 16.51 7.00
N ARG A 293 -7.50 16.42 8.31
CA ARG A 293 -6.93 15.40 9.19
C ARG A 293 -7.30 13.96 8.81
N ASN A 294 -8.45 13.76 8.19
CA ASN A 294 -8.85 12.43 7.74
C ASN A 294 -7.93 11.89 6.63
N TYR A 295 -7.36 12.77 5.81
CA TYR A 295 -6.30 12.38 4.89
C TYR A 295 -5.04 11.89 5.61
N ASP A 296 -4.66 12.50 6.75
CA ASP A 296 -3.53 12.01 7.55
C ASP A 296 -3.81 10.62 8.14
N ALA A 297 -5.05 10.35 8.55
CA ALA A 297 -5.44 9.03 9.03
C ALA A 297 -5.30 7.97 7.94
N ILE A 298 -5.73 8.27 6.71
CA ILE A 298 -5.53 7.39 5.55
C ILE A 298 -4.04 7.23 5.25
N TYR A 299 -3.29 8.33 5.19
CA TYR A 299 -1.85 8.34 4.92
C TYR A 299 -1.07 7.47 5.92
N SER A 300 -1.49 7.43 7.19
CA SER A 300 -0.79 6.66 8.23
C SER A 300 -0.79 5.15 7.97
N TYR A 301 -1.68 4.66 7.11
CA TYR A 301 -1.79 3.23 6.79
C TYR A 301 -0.56 2.69 6.04
N ASN A 302 -0.04 3.47 5.08
CA ASN A 302 1.14 3.07 4.29
C ASN A 302 2.20 4.19 4.11
N ALA A 303 2.02 5.36 4.70
CA ALA A 303 2.93 6.50 4.68
C ALA A 303 3.38 6.96 3.27
N ALA A 304 2.54 6.76 2.24
CA ALA A 304 2.76 7.20 0.87
C ALA A 304 1.61 8.11 0.39
N GLU A 305 1.92 9.23 -0.26
CA GLU A 305 0.89 10.16 -0.76
C GLU A 305 0.06 9.56 -1.91
N SER A 306 0.70 8.79 -2.80
CA SER A 306 0.03 8.07 -3.88
C SER A 306 -1.01 7.07 -3.35
N TYR A 307 -0.66 6.32 -2.30
CA TYR A 307 -1.55 5.39 -1.62
C TYR A 307 -2.73 6.12 -0.96
N ALA A 308 -2.46 7.19 -0.22
CA ALA A 308 -3.50 7.95 0.46
C ALA A 308 -4.47 8.60 -0.54
N LEU A 309 -3.97 9.12 -1.66
CA LEU A 309 -4.80 9.66 -2.75
C LEU A 309 -5.64 8.56 -3.42
N ALA A 310 -5.09 7.36 -3.63
CA ALA A 310 -5.86 6.25 -4.21
C ALA A 310 -7.08 5.91 -3.36
N ILE A 311 -6.92 5.77 -2.05
CA ILE A 311 -8.04 5.51 -1.13
C ILE A 311 -9.01 6.69 -1.10
N ALA A 312 -8.52 7.91 -0.99
CA ALA A 312 -9.32 9.12 -0.94
C ALA A 312 -10.19 9.26 -2.20
N LEU A 313 -9.59 9.15 -3.38
CA LEU A 313 -10.30 9.26 -4.66
C LEU A 313 -11.25 8.07 -4.89
N LEU A 314 -10.84 6.85 -4.54
CA LEU A 314 -11.73 5.69 -4.63
C LEU A 314 -12.94 5.88 -3.69
N SER A 315 -12.77 6.38 -2.48
CA SER A 315 -13.88 6.64 -1.56
C SER A 315 -14.88 7.65 -2.14
N ASP A 316 -14.41 8.70 -2.82
CA ASP A 316 -15.27 9.66 -3.51
C ASP A 316 -16.04 9.04 -4.68
N ARG A 317 -15.36 8.20 -5.50
CA ARG A 317 -16.00 7.46 -6.59
C ARG A 317 -17.07 6.50 -6.08
N LEU A 318 -16.82 5.82 -4.97
CA LEU A 318 -17.80 4.94 -4.30
C LEU A 318 -19.01 5.71 -3.78
N ARG A 319 -18.81 6.96 -3.34
CA ARG A 319 -19.88 7.87 -2.90
C ARG A 319 -20.71 8.44 -4.05
N GLY A 320 -20.27 8.28 -5.30
CA GLY A 320 -20.94 8.78 -6.49
C GLY A 320 -20.25 9.95 -7.18
N GLY A 321 -19.04 10.33 -6.73
CA GLY A 321 -18.23 11.37 -7.38
C GLY A 321 -17.81 10.99 -8.82
N SER A 322 -17.65 12.00 -9.68
CA SER A 322 -17.32 11.84 -11.10
C SER A 322 -15.85 11.59 -11.41
N GLY A 323 -14.95 11.68 -10.43
CA GLY A 323 -13.50 11.63 -10.61
C GLY A 323 -12.86 13.01 -10.61
N LEU A 324 -11.59 13.09 -11.06
CA LEU A 324 -10.84 14.33 -11.11
C LEU A 324 -11.33 15.25 -12.23
N VAL A 325 -11.32 16.55 -11.98
CA VAL A 325 -11.63 17.61 -12.97
C VAL A 325 -10.37 18.00 -13.74
N ALA A 326 -9.24 18.13 -13.06
CA ALA A 326 -7.98 18.46 -13.69
C ALA A 326 -7.31 17.22 -14.29
N SER A 327 -6.66 17.39 -15.43
CA SER A 327 -5.85 16.36 -16.07
C SER A 327 -4.45 16.28 -15.44
N TRP A 328 -3.86 15.11 -15.46
CA TRP A 328 -2.45 14.94 -15.12
C TRP A 328 -1.56 15.62 -16.19
N PRO A 329 -0.41 16.18 -15.79
CA PRO A 329 0.48 16.88 -16.73
C PRO A 329 1.31 15.86 -17.55
N THR A 330 0.64 15.03 -18.33
CA THR A 330 1.22 13.98 -19.16
C THR A 330 0.31 13.74 -20.36
N ASP A 331 0.88 13.39 -21.50
CA ASP A 331 0.21 12.87 -22.69
C ASP A 331 0.15 11.33 -22.70
N ASP A 332 0.77 10.68 -21.70
CA ASP A 332 0.74 9.24 -21.49
C ASP A 332 -0.16 8.92 -20.28
N PRO A 333 -1.47 8.79 -20.49
CA PRO A 333 -2.40 8.46 -19.41
C PRO A 333 -2.11 7.05 -18.89
N GLY A 334 -2.22 6.87 -17.57
CA GLY A 334 -2.07 5.56 -16.94
C GLY A 334 -3.08 4.55 -17.50
N ILE A 335 -2.67 3.29 -17.59
CA ILE A 335 -3.56 2.19 -17.99
C ILE A 335 -4.31 1.62 -16.79
N SER A 336 -5.62 1.40 -16.98
CA SER A 336 -6.52 0.83 -15.97
C SER A 336 -6.12 -0.60 -15.60
N ARG A 337 -6.66 -1.10 -14.51
CA ARG A 337 -6.44 -2.50 -14.12
C ARG A 337 -6.92 -3.49 -15.18
N LEU A 338 -8.03 -3.19 -15.85
CA LEU A 338 -8.55 -4.03 -16.93
C LEU A 338 -7.57 -4.08 -18.11
N GLU A 339 -7.06 -2.93 -18.53
CA GLU A 339 -6.08 -2.83 -19.61
C GLU A 339 -4.76 -3.53 -19.22
N ARG A 340 -4.31 -3.42 -17.97
CA ARG A 340 -3.14 -4.16 -17.47
C ARG A 340 -3.36 -5.67 -17.56
N LYS A 341 -4.53 -6.17 -17.20
CA LYS A 341 -4.89 -7.59 -17.38
C LYS A 341 -4.91 -8.01 -18.84
N GLN A 342 -5.44 -7.16 -19.72
CA GLN A 342 -5.43 -7.43 -21.17
C GLN A 342 -3.99 -7.48 -21.72
N LEU A 343 -3.13 -6.55 -21.32
CA LEU A 343 -1.71 -6.52 -21.65
C LEU A 343 -1.01 -7.81 -21.17
N GLN A 344 -1.22 -8.19 -19.91
CA GLN A 344 -0.64 -9.44 -19.37
C GLN A 344 -1.11 -10.68 -20.14
N LYS A 345 -2.40 -10.79 -20.47
CA LYS A 345 -2.92 -11.87 -21.31
C LYS A 345 -2.26 -11.91 -22.69
N ALA A 346 -2.04 -10.74 -23.31
CA ALA A 346 -1.36 -10.63 -24.59
C ALA A 346 0.11 -11.08 -24.51
N LEU A 347 0.82 -10.75 -23.41
CA LEU A 347 2.20 -11.19 -23.18
C LEU A 347 2.26 -12.71 -22.95
N LEU A 348 1.35 -13.29 -22.16
CA LEU A 348 1.23 -14.73 -21.96
C LEU A 348 0.98 -15.47 -23.29
N ALA A 349 0.08 -14.96 -24.12
CA ALA A 349 -0.19 -15.52 -25.44
C ALA A 349 1.03 -15.48 -26.39
N ARG A 350 2.01 -14.60 -26.13
CA ARG A 350 3.29 -14.55 -26.83
C ARG A 350 4.40 -15.38 -26.19
N GLY A 351 4.08 -16.13 -25.15
CA GLY A 351 5.01 -17.05 -24.49
C GLY A 351 5.89 -16.42 -23.41
N TYR A 352 5.60 -15.20 -22.96
CA TYR A 352 6.31 -14.61 -21.82
C TYR A 352 5.84 -15.25 -20.51
N ASP A 353 6.78 -15.70 -19.69
CA ASP A 353 6.48 -16.23 -18.35
C ASP A 353 6.38 -15.07 -17.33
N ILE A 354 5.17 -14.59 -17.14
CA ILE A 354 4.87 -13.48 -16.22
C ILE A 354 3.95 -13.88 -15.07
N GLY A 355 3.63 -15.18 -14.94
CA GLY A 355 2.66 -15.69 -13.98
C GLY A 355 1.22 -15.43 -14.43
N GLU A 356 0.36 -14.94 -13.56
CA GLU A 356 -1.05 -14.70 -13.84
C GLU A 356 -1.32 -13.29 -14.35
N ALA A 357 -2.40 -13.13 -15.13
CA ALA A 357 -2.91 -11.82 -15.53
C ALA A 357 -3.76 -11.20 -14.41
N ASP A 358 -3.11 -10.72 -13.36
CA ASP A 358 -3.72 -10.16 -12.14
C ASP A 358 -4.00 -8.65 -12.21
N GLY A 359 -3.43 -7.96 -13.21
CA GLY A 359 -3.49 -6.50 -13.37
C GLY A 359 -2.42 -5.75 -12.57
N LEU A 360 -1.46 -6.46 -11.97
CA LEU A 360 -0.33 -5.87 -11.25
C LEU A 360 0.92 -5.93 -12.13
N ILE A 361 1.49 -4.77 -12.46
CA ILE A 361 2.71 -4.71 -13.29
C ILE A 361 3.94 -4.89 -12.39
N GLY A 362 4.24 -6.16 -12.09
CA GLY A 362 5.43 -6.58 -11.35
C GLY A 362 6.70 -6.61 -12.20
N THR A 363 7.82 -7.06 -11.61
CA THR A 363 9.13 -7.12 -12.27
C THR A 363 9.13 -8.00 -13.52
N SER A 364 8.49 -9.19 -13.46
CA SER A 364 8.40 -10.11 -14.61
C SER A 364 7.60 -9.49 -15.76
N THR A 365 6.46 -8.87 -15.45
CA THR A 365 5.63 -8.17 -16.45
C THR A 365 6.40 -7.00 -17.10
N ARG A 366 7.13 -6.19 -16.31
CA ARG A 366 7.95 -5.09 -16.87
C ARG A 366 9.04 -5.61 -17.82
N LYS A 367 9.75 -6.66 -17.43
CA LYS A 367 10.76 -7.29 -18.30
C LYS A 367 10.15 -7.80 -19.62
N ALA A 368 8.96 -8.41 -19.54
CA ALA A 368 8.26 -8.88 -20.73
C ALA A 368 7.80 -7.72 -21.62
N ILE A 369 7.29 -6.62 -21.05
CA ILE A 369 6.94 -5.41 -21.78
C ILE A 369 8.17 -4.85 -22.50
N GLN A 370 9.30 -4.69 -21.82
CA GLN A 370 10.54 -4.19 -22.41
C GLN A 370 11.04 -5.09 -23.55
N ALA A 371 10.99 -6.40 -23.37
CA ALA A 371 11.36 -7.35 -24.41
C ALA A 371 10.45 -7.24 -25.65
N GLU A 372 9.14 -7.08 -25.43
CA GLU A 372 8.18 -6.92 -26.52
C GLU A 372 8.32 -5.58 -27.22
N GLN A 373 8.54 -4.49 -26.48
CA GLN A 373 8.85 -3.18 -27.05
C GLN A 373 10.08 -3.24 -27.94
N LYS A 374 11.17 -3.85 -27.47
CA LYS A 374 12.39 -4.05 -28.24
C LYS A 374 12.13 -4.87 -29.50
N ARG A 375 11.35 -5.95 -29.43
CA ARG A 375 10.96 -6.78 -30.58
C ARG A 375 10.17 -5.99 -31.62
N LEU A 376 9.36 -5.03 -31.18
CA LEU A 376 8.55 -4.17 -32.03
C LEU A 376 9.31 -2.92 -32.55
N GLY A 377 10.57 -2.71 -32.15
CA GLY A 377 11.34 -1.52 -32.46
C GLY A 377 10.87 -0.25 -31.75
N LEU A 378 10.14 -0.40 -30.65
CA LEU A 378 9.73 0.70 -29.77
C LEU A 378 10.83 0.95 -28.74
N THR A 379 11.16 2.22 -28.49
CA THR A 379 12.18 2.66 -27.51
C THR A 379 11.53 3.29 -26.31
#